data_418c746e675d91735761421cadcd5a9b
#
_entry.id   418c746e675d91735761421cadcd5a9b
#
_cell.length_a   1.000
_cell.length_b   1.000
_cell.length_c   1.000
_cell.angle_alpha   90.00
_cell.angle_beta   90.00
_cell.angle_gamma   90.00
#
_symmetry.space_group_name_H-M   'P 1'
#
loop_
_entity.id
_entity.type
_entity.pdbx_description
1 polymer ?
#
loop_
_entity_poly.entity_id
_entity_poly.type
_entity_poly.pdbx_seq_one_letter_code
_entity_poly.pdbx_strand_id
1 'polypeptide(L)'
;MCLSIAKGEKVLGQQTTQGTALYLCLEDSYVRIQNRLYEITDEPTERLHFVIMSESIGNGLEEEIENFKNEHYDLKVVFIDTLQKVRNESESSYGTDYKELSVLKALADKLEITIVVVHHTRKCSDSDPFNMISGSTGLSGCVDGSMVLIESKRGSRTAKLYCVGRDIENAEISLQFDSNLKKWIVTDEPLNCKNKDNIFLAALYVYLKKHIDFCGT
;
A
#
# COMPACT_ATOMS: atom_id res chain seq x y z
N MET A 1 1.20 4.87 -7.37
CA MET A 1 1.42 5.53 -6.06
C MET A 1 2.91 5.80 -5.84
N CYS A 2 3.82 4.82 -5.70
CA CYS A 2 5.27 5.05 -5.54
C CYS A 2 5.85 6.03 -6.56
N LEU A 3 5.61 5.80 -7.84
CA LEU A 3 6.09 6.69 -8.92
C LEU A 3 5.59 8.13 -8.75
N SER A 4 4.31 8.30 -8.38
CA SER A 4 3.74 9.63 -8.18
C SER A 4 4.37 10.35 -6.99
N ILE A 5 4.66 9.65 -5.89
CA ILE A 5 5.37 10.21 -4.73
C ILE A 5 6.80 10.58 -5.14
N ALA A 6 7.50 9.70 -5.86
CA ALA A 6 8.85 9.97 -6.34
C ALA A 6 8.94 11.20 -7.27
N LYS A 7 7.87 11.48 -8.03
CA LYS A 7 7.76 12.64 -8.93
C LYS A 7 7.09 13.86 -8.27
N GLY A 8 6.47 13.74 -7.10
CA GLY A 8 5.67 14.81 -6.47
C GLY A 8 4.33 15.05 -7.17
N GLU A 9 3.83 14.04 -7.88
CA GLU A 9 2.54 14.07 -8.58
C GLU A 9 1.39 13.71 -7.63
N LYS A 10 0.16 14.09 -8.01
CA LYS A 10 -1.04 13.70 -7.27
C LYS A 10 -1.29 12.19 -7.29
N VAL A 11 -1.74 11.66 -6.16
CA VAL A 11 -2.25 10.29 -6.02
C VAL A 11 -3.73 10.35 -5.71
N LEU A 12 -4.56 9.75 -6.56
CA LEU A 12 -6.03 9.75 -6.41
C LEU A 12 -6.63 11.16 -6.16
N GLY A 13 -6.07 12.16 -6.84
CA GLY A 13 -6.49 13.56 -6.69
C GLY A 13 -5.82 14.33 -5.54
N GLN A 14 -5.21 13.63 -4.59
CA GLN A 14 -4.54 14.23 -3.42
C GLN A 14 -3.09 14.62 -3.73
N GLN A 15 -2.67 15.76 -3.20
CA GLN A 15 -1.30 16.23 -3.33
C GLN A 15 -0.33 15.32 -2.57
N THR A 16 0.86 15.07 -3.13
CA THR A 16 1.91 14.32 -2.44
C THR A 16 3.11 15.21 -2.12
N THR A 17 3.84 14.85 -1.07
CA THR A 17 5.17 15.40 -0.81
C THR A 17 6.19 14.57 -1.58
N GLN A 18 6.93 15.21 -2.49
CA GLN A 18 7.99 14.54 -3.25
C GLN A 18 9.08 14.00 -2.33
N GLY A 19 9.55 12.79 -2.62
CA GLY A 19 10.69 12.17 -1.95
C GLY A 19 10.96 10.79 -2.47
N THR A 20 12.01 10.17 -1.98
CA THR A 20 12.38 8.81 -2.37
C THR A 20 11.32 7.81 -1.94
N ALA A 21 10.99 6.88 -2.83
CA ALA A 21 10.09 5.76 -2.62
C ALA A 21 10.84 4.44 -2.83
N LEU A 22 10.80 3.55 -1.84
CA LEU A 22 11.31 2.20 -1.93
C LEU A 22 10.14 1.23 -2.10
N TYR A 23 10.22 0.36 -3.10
CA TYR A 23 9.22 -0.68 -3.33
C TYR A 23 9.84 -2.07 -3.28
N LEU A 24 9.54 -2.81 -2.23
CA LEU A 24 9.89 -4.22 -2.07
C LEU A 24 8.87 -5.05 -2.84
N CYS A 25 9.22 -5.42 -4.09
CA CYS A 25 8.37 -6.17 -5.02
C CYS A 25 8.66 -7.67 -4.91
N LEU A 26 8.35 -8.29 -3.78
CA LEU A 26 8.84 -9.61 -3.40
C LEU A 26 8.16 -10.79 -4.13
N GLU A 27 7.16 -10.51 -4.94
CA GLU A 27 6.47 -11.50 -5.79
C GLU A 27 6.71 -11.25 -7.29
N ASP A 28 7.59 -10.32 -7.62
CA ASP A 28 7.81 -9.91 -9.00
C ASP A 28 9.27 -10.09 -9.45
N SER A 29 9.54 -9.89 -10.72
CA SER A 29 10.89 -9.87 -11.28
C SER A 29 11.22 -8.49 -11.85
N TYR A 30 12.50 -8.12 -11.89
CA TYR A 30 12.94 -6.86 -12.48
C TYR A 30 12.43 -6.64 -13.91
N VAL A 31 12.39 -7.68 -14.73
CA VAL A 31 11.88 -7.60 -16.11
C VAL A 31 10.41 -7.19 -16.14
N ARG A 32 9.58 -7.77 -15.27
CA ARG A 32 8.15 -7.42 -15.20
C ARG A 32 7.94 -6.01 -14.66
N ILE A 33 8.71 -5.60 -13.65
CA ILE A 33 8.68 -4.26 -13.10
C ILE A 33 9.06 -3.24 -14.18
N GLN A 34 10.16 -3.48 -14.89
CA GLN A 34 10.64 -2.62 -15.98
C GLN A 34 9.60 -2.47 -17.09
N ASN A 35 9.02 -3.59 -17.55
CA ASN A 35 7.98 -3.55 -18.58
C ASN A 35 6.76 -2.73 -18.15
N ARG A 36 6.30 -2.90 -16.88
CA ARG A 36 5.21 -2.09 -16.34
C ARG A 36 5.55 -0.61 -16.24
N LEU A 37 6.79 -0.28 -15.87
CA LEU A 37 7.22 1.12 -15.82
C LEU A 37 7.21 1.75 -17.20
N TYR A 38 7.71 1.08 -18.24
CA TYR A 38 7.66 1.57 -19.61
C TYR A 38 6.23 1.81 -20.12
N GLU A 39 5.24 1.04 -19.64
CA GLU A 39 3.82 1.28 -19.95
C GLU A 39 3.25 2.52 -19.25
N ILE A 40 3.87 2.99 -18.17
CA ILE A 40 3.34 4.07 -17.32
C ILE A 40 4.07 5.40 -17.59
N THR A 41 5.37 5.36 -17.87
CA THR A 41 6.18 6.56 -18.02
C THR A 41 7.42 6.30 -18.87
N ASP A 42 7.75 7.28 -19.71
CA ASP A 42 9.03 7.34 -20.45
C ASP A 42 10.10 8.13 -19.71
N GLU A 43 9.72 8.77 -18.59
CA GLU A 43 10.61 9.62 -17.82
C GLU A 43 11.16 8.86 -16.60
N PRO A 44 12.46 8.60 -16.54
CA PRO A 44 13.10 7.98 -15.39
C PRO A 44 13.06 8.93 -14.17
N THR A 45 13.16 8.34 -12.99
CA THR A 45 13.36 9.09 -11.74
C THR A 45 14.35 8.35 -10.85
N GLU A 46 15.30 9.07 -10.30
CA GLU A 46 16.28 8.52 -9.35
C GLU A 46 15.70 8.29 -7.94
N ARG A 47 14.46 8.75 -7.71
CA ARG A 47 13.78 8.62 -6.40
C ARG A 47 12.88 7.39 -6.29
N LEU A 48 12.86 6.50 -7.29
CA LEU A 48 12.06 5.28 -7.24
C LEU A 48 12.95 4.05 -7.31
N HIS A 49 13.01 3.30 -6.23
CA HIS A 49 13.85 2.13 -6.08
C HIS A 49 13.02 0.86 -5.95
N PHE A 50 13.52 -0.23 -6.52
CA PHE A 50 12.88 -1.54 -6.48
C PHE A 50 13.83 -2.59 -5.92
N VAL A 51 13.31 -3.43 -5.04
CA VAL A 51 14.00 -4.58 -4.47
C VAL A 51 13.10 -5.80 -4.61
N ILE A 52 13.63 -6.92 -5.11
CA ILE A 52 12.87 -8.17 -5.34
C ILE A 52 13.15 -9.26 -4.32
N MET A 53 14.07 -9.02 -3.40
CA MET A 53 14.39 -9.90 -2.28
C MET A 53 14.65 -9.04 -1.05
N SER A 54 14.25 -9.53 0.12
CA SER A 54 14.45 -8.86 1.39
C SER A 54 14.48 -9.90 2.51
N GLU A 55 15.10 -9.56 3.61
CA GLU A 55 15.01 -10.31 4.85
C GLU A 55 13.60 -10.21 5.47
N SER A 56 13.35 -11.01 6.50
CA SER A 56 12.06 -11.01 7.17
C SER A 56 12.02 -10.06 8.36
N ILE A 57 10.82 -9.72 8.81
CA ILE A 57 10.55 -8.87 9.97
C ILE A 57 11.22 -9.46 11.22
N GLY A 58 12.03 -8.66 11.91
CA GLY A 58 12.80 -9.08 13.08
C GLY A 58 14.06 -9.89 12.78
N ASN A 59 14.39 -10.12 11.50
CA ASN A 59 15.58 -10.87 11.07
C ASN A 59 16.39 -10.13 10.00
N GLY A 60 16.32 -8.79 9.97
CA GLY A 60 17.18 -7.98 9.09
C GLY A 60 16.43 -6.98 8.21
N LEU A 61 15.12 -7.13 7.98
CA LEU A 61 14.31 -6.19 7.18
C LEU A 61 14.44 -4.75 7.71
N GLU A 62 14.41 -4.60 9.03
CA GLU A 62 14.51 -3.28 9.67
C GLU A 62 15.85 -2.63 9.37
N GLU A 63 16.94 -3.40 9.46
CA GLU A 63 18.29 -2.92 9.17
C GLU A 63 18.45 -2.56 7.69
N GLU A 64 17.87 -3.34 6.78
CA GLU A 64 17.87 -3.03 5.35
C GLU A 64 17.19 -1.68 5.08
N ILE A 65 16.01 -1.42 5.67
CA ILE A 65 15.28 -0.16 5.52
C ILE A 65 16.02 1.00 6.18
N GLU A 66 16.63 0.79 7.37
CA GLU A 66 17.43 1.81 8.04
C GLU A 66 18.67 2.20 7.23
N ASN A 67 19.39 1.22 6.69
CA ASN A 67 20.55 1.46 5.82
C ASN A 67 20.15 2.21 4.56
N PHE A 68 19.04 1.80 3.94
CA PHE A 68 18.51 2.51 2.78
C PHE A 68 18.11 3.95 3.11
N LYS A 69 17.49 4.21 4.27
CA LYS A 69 17.17 5.56 4.74
C LYS A 69 18.40 6.43 4.96
N ASN A 70 19.50 5.84 5.46
CA ASN A 70 20.74 6.56 5.67
C ASN A 70 21.41 6.98 4.34
N GLU A 71 21.26 6.16 3.29
CA GLU A 71 21.72 6.49 1.93
C GLU A 71 20.78 7.47 1.21
N HIS A 72 19.48 7.42 1.54
CA HIS A 72 18.43 8.23 0.93
C HIS A 72 17.68 9.03 2.00
N TYR A 73 18.27 10.12 2.48
CA TYR A 73 17.71 10.93 3.58
C TYR A 73 16.31 11.48 3.31
N ASP A 74 15.93 11.66 2.02
CA ASP A 74 14.61 12.08 1.57
C ASP A 74 13.61 10.93 1.36
N LEU A 75 13.91 9.71 1.86
CA LEU A 75 12.97 8.58 1.84
C LEU A 75 11.67 8.96 2.57
N LYS A 76 10.55 8.85 1.87
CA LYS A 76 9.21 9.16 2.38
C LYS A 76 8.35 7.93 2.58
N VAL A 77 8.50 6.93 1.71
CA VAL A 77 7.61 5.78 1.72
C VAL A 77 8.34 4.49 1.36
N VAL A 78 8.01 3.43 2.08
CA VAL A 78 8.38 2.05 1.76
C VAL A 78 7.11 1.25 1.49
N PHE A 79 7.03 0.61 0.33
CA PHE A 79 5.98 -0.36 0.02
C PHE A 79 6.51 -1.77 0.17
N ILE A 80 5.78 -2.62 0.86
CA ILE A 80 6.10 -4.04 1.05
C ILE A 80 5.00 -4.87 0.38
N ASP A 81 5.33 -5.51 -0.74
CA ASP A 81 4.41 -6.28 -1.57
C ASP A 81 4.93 -7.72 -1.78
N THR A 82 4.47 -8.64 -0.98
CA THR A 82 3.39 -8.60 -0.01
C THR A 82 3.88 -8.85 1.42
N LEU A 83 3.04 -8.52 2.44
CA LEU A 83 3.32 -8.83 3.84
C LEU A 83 3.75 -10.30 4.03
N GLN A 84 3.10 -11.24 3.36
CA GLN A 84 3.37 -12.67 3.48
C GLN A 84 4.82 -13.05 3.17
N LYS A 85 5.52 -12.26 2.35
CA LYS A 85 6.91 -12.52 1.95
C LYS A 85 7.95 -12.13 2.98
N VAL A 86 7.59 -11.25 3.90
CA VAL A 86 8.50 -10.75 4.96
C VAL A 86 8.13 -11.31 6.34
N ARG A 87 7.10 -12.14 6.45
CA ARG A 87 6.71 -12.78 7.70
C ARG A 87 7.63 -13.95 8.04
N ASN A 88 7.88 -14.14 9.33
CA ASN A 88 8.66 -15.29 9.85
C ASN A 88 7.78 -16.51 10.09
N GLU A 89 6.55 -16.31 10.52
CA GLU A 89 5.65 -17.39 10.92
C GLU A 89 4.57 -17.60 9.88
N SER A 90 4.30 -18.88 9.55
CA SER A 90 3.25 -19.26 8.61
C SER A 90 1.85 -19.27 9.24
N GLU A 91 1.78 -19.36 10.57
CA GLU A 91 0.50 -19.38 11.29
C GLU A 91 0.11 -17.98 11.76
N SER A 92 -1.00 -17.50 11.22
CA SER A 92 -1.59 -16.22 11.60
C SER A 92 -2.38 -16.38 12.91
N SER A 93 -1.96 -15.63 13.91
CA SER A 93 -2.71 -15.46 15.16
C SER A 93 -2.79 -13.97 15.49
N TYR A 94 -3.74 -13.58 16.32
CA TYR A 94 -3.85 -12.18 16.75
C TYR A 94 -2.52 -11.64 17.34
N GLY A 95 -1.89 -12.42 18.21
CA GLY A 95 -0.64 -12.00 18.87
C GLY A 95 0.53 -11.88 17.89
N THR A 96 0.68 -12.84 16.96
CA THR A 96 1.73 -12.85 15.95
C THR A 96 1.56 -11.69 14.97
N ASP A 97 0.35 -11.54 14.41
CA ASP A 97 0.02 -10.48 13.45
C ASP A 97 0.26 -9.09 14.05
N TYR A 98 -0.20 -8.88 15.29
CA TYR A 98 -0.02 -7.63 16.00
C TYR A 98 1.46 -7.33 16.30
N LYS A 99 2.23 -8.35 16.74
CA LYS A 99 3.65 -8.20 17.06
C LYS A 99 4.47 -7.82 15.83
N GLU A 100 4.29 -8.52 14.70
CA GLU A 100 5.03 -8.24 13.46
C GLU A 100 4.74 -6.82 12.95
N LEU A 101 3.47 -6.41 12.89
CA LEU A 101 3.14 -5.05 12.45
C LEU A 101 3.59 -3.97 13.44
N SER A 102 3.65 -4.28 14.75
CA SER A 102 4.18 -3.34 15.75
C SER A 102 5.66 -3.04 15.52
N VAL A 103 6.45 -4.01 15.02
CA VAL A 103 7.85 -3.80 14.63
C VAL A 103 7.94 -2.82 13.47
N LEU A 104 7.15 -3.03 12.41
CA LEU A 104 7.11 -2.12 11.26
C LEU A 104 6.60 -0.72 11.65
N LYS A 105 5.63 -0.65 12.57
CA LYS A 105 5.15 0.63 13.07
C LYS A 105 6.25 1.38 13.85
N ALA A 106 6.94 0.71 14.74
CA ALA A 106 8.05 1.31 15.50
C ALA A 106 9.18 1.79 14.56
N LEU A 107 9.45 1.04 13.49
CA LEU A 107 10.42 1.43 12.46
C LEU A 107 9.95 2.69 11.71
N ALA A 108 8.69 2.72 11.27
CA ALA A 108 8.11 3.88 10.59
C ALA A 108 8.17 5.14 11.46
N ASP A 109 7.84 4.99 12.75
CA ASP A 109 7.93 6.06 13.75
C ASP A 109 9.36 6.54 13.94
N LYS A 110 10.33 5.62 14.07
CA LYS A 110 11.76 5.92 14.26
C LYS A 110 12.34 6.68 13.08
N LEU A 111 12.00 6.28 11.86
CA LEU A 111 12.58 6.83 10.63
C LEU A 111 11.78 8.02 10.05
N GLU A 112 10.65 8.35 10.64
CA GLU A 112 9.70 9.37 10.15
C GLU A 112 9.32 9.15 8.67
N ILE A 113 8.95 7.89 8.34
CA ILE A 113 8.51 7.46 7.01
C ILE A 113 7.14 6.78 7.06
N THR A 114 6.50 6.67 5.91
CA THR A 114 5.31 5.82 5.74
C THR A 114 5.72 4.42 5.31
N ILE A 115 5.21 3.39 5.96
CA ILE A 115 5.31 2.01 5.50
C ILE A 115 3.94 1.55 5.05
N VAL A 116 3.82 1.19 3.77
CA VAL A 116 2.59 0.64 3.18
C VAL A 116 2.78 -0.86 2.97
N VAL A 117 1.95 -1.65 3.64
CA VAL A 117 2.00 -3.10 3.56
C VAL A 117 0.85 -3.59 2.69
N VAL A 118 1.18 -4.23 1.58
CA VAL A 118 0.21 -4.86 0.69
C VAL A 118 -0.12 -6.25 1.19
N HIS A 119 -1.42 -6.56 1.28
CA HIS A 119 -1.88 -7.84 1.80
C HIS A 119 -3.09 -8.36 1.02
N HIS A 120 -3.27 -9.68 1.00
CA HIS A 120 -4.39 -10.31 0.33
C HIS A 120 -5.67 -10.22 1.15
N THR A 121 -6.80 -10.22 0.47
CA THR A 121 -8.11 -10.35 1.07
C THR A 121 -8.59 -11.81 1.03
N ARG A 122 -9.50 -12.15 1.95
CA ARG A 122 -10.19 -13.45 1.95
C ARG A 122 -11.14 -13.53 0.74
N LYS A 123 -11.37 -14.74 0.25
CA LYS A 123 -12.32 -14.99 -0.84
C LYS A 123 -13.79 -14.87 -0.42
N CYS A 124 -14.07 -14.74 0.87
CA CYS A 124 -15.43 -14.58 1.38
C CYS A 124 -15.88 -13.13 1.30
N SER A 125 -17.09 -12.90 0.81
CA SER A 125 -17.72 -11.58 0.86
C SER A 125 -18.22 -11.26 2.27
N ASP A 126 -18.01 -10.04 2.72
CA ASP A 126 -18.56 -9.50 3.96
C ASP A 126 -19.30 -8.18 3.68
N SER A 127 -20.21 -7.80 4.56
CA SER A 127 -20.89 -6.50 4.48
C SER A 127 -19.93 -5.34 4.75
N ASP A 128 -18.94 -5.58 5.63
CA ASP A 128 -17.86 -4.67 5.91
C ASP A 128 -16.61 -5.09 5.11
N PRO A 129 -16.13 -4.25 4.17
CA PRO A 129 -14.92 -4.54 3.39
C PRO A 129 -13.68 -4.86 4.24
N PHE A 130 -13.56 -4.27 5.41
CA PHE A 130 -12.37 -4.44 6.26
C PHE A 130 -12.32 -5.82 6.93
N ASN A 131 -13.45 -6.48 7.14
CA ASN A 131 -13.51 -7.88 7.59
C ASN A 131 -12.94 -8.86 6.56
N MET A 132 -12.75 -8.42 5.32
CA MET A 132 -12.22 -9.24 4.23
C MET A 132 -10.70 -9.27 4.21
N ILE A 133 -10.02 -8.43 5.01
CA ILE A 133 -8.57 -8.49 5.15
C ILE A 133 -8.19 -9.86 5.70
N SER A 134 -7.27 -10.55 5.00
CA SER A 134 -6.78 -11.87 5.41
C SER A 134 -6.00 -11.77 6.70
N GLY A 135 -6.05 -12.80 7.55
CA GLY A 135 -5.38 -12.78 8.86
C GLY A 135 -6.33 -12.47 10.00
N SER A 136 -5.79 -12.05 11.10
CA SER A 136 -6.56 -11.71 12.31
C SER A 136 -6.91 -10.22 12.37
N THR A 137 -7.80 -9.87 13.29
CA THR A 137 -8.09 -8.46 13.62
C THR A 137 -6.87 -7.73 14.20
N GLY A 138 -5.81 -8.47 14.56
CA GLY A 138 -4.53 -7.90 14.98
C GLY A 138 -3.86 -7.05 13.90
N LEU A 139 -4.04 -7.39 12.61
CA LEU A 139 -3.50 -6.60 11.52
C LEU A 139 -4.11 -5.20 11.47
N SER A 140 -5.43 -5.11 11.41
CA SER A 140 -6.13 -3.82 11.36
C SER A 140 -6.04 -3.03 12.67
N GLY A 141 -5.85 -3.70 13.81
CA GLY A 141 -5.71 -3.05 15.11
C GLY A 141 -4.37 -2.33 15.33
N CYS A 142 -3.32 -2.73 14.63
CA CYS A 142 -1.97 -2.17 14.80
C CYS A 142 -1.67 -0.98 13.86
N VAL A 143 -2.29 -0.94 12.69
CA VAL A 143 -2.03 0.08 11.67
C VAL A 143 -2.78 1.39 11.94
N ASP A 144 -2.25 2.49 11.42
CA ASP A 144 -2.90 3.80 11.52
C ASP A 144 -4.01 3.99 10.49
N GLY A 145 -3.96 3.27 9.39
CA GLY A 145 -5.01 3.26 8.38
C GLY A 145 -5.04 1.99 7.56
N SER A 146 -6.20 1.70 7.01
CA SER A 146 -6.46 0.56 6.13
C SER A 146 -7.18 1.01 4.88
N MET A 147 -6.79 0.42 3.74
CA MET A 147 -7.44 0.61 2.46
C MET A 147 -7.83 -0.75 1.88
N VAL A 148 -9.07 -0.88 1.40
CA VAL A 148 -9.54 -2.09 0.75
C VAL A 148 -10.03 -1.75 -0.65
N LEU A 149 -9.41 -2.31 -1.67
CA LEU A 149 -9.78 -2.12 -3.07
C LEU A 149 -10.66 -3.29 -3.52
N ILE A 150 -11.88 -2.99 -3.96
CA ILE A 150 -12.85 -3.98 -4.46
C ILE A 150 -13.21 -3.65 -5.91
N GLU A 151 -12.89 -4.54 -6.83
CA GLU A 151 -13.35 -4.41 -8.22
C GLU A 151 -14.87 -4.65 -8.30
N SER A 152 -15.60 -3.79 -9.01
CA SER A 152 -17.06 -3.85 -9.11
C SER A 152 -17.55 -5.14 -9.78
N LYS A 153 -16.82 -5.58 -10.81
CA LYS A 153 -17.00 -6.85 -11.52
C LYS A 153 -15.69 -7.19 -12.19
N ARG A 154 -15.33 -8.46 -12.21
CA ARG A 154 -14.10 -8.93 -12.85
C ARG A 154 -13.99 -8.42 -14.30
N GLY A 155 -12.93 -7.66 -14.59
CA GLY A 155 -12.67 -7.08 -15.89
C GLY A 155 -13.49 -5.82 -16.22
N SER A 156 -14.28 -5.28 -15.28
CA SER A 156 -15.05 -4.03 -15.47
C SER A 156 -14.18 -2.78 -15.53
N ARG A 157 -12.95 -2.87 -15.06
CA ARG A 157 -12.05 -1.71 -14.90
C ARG A 157 -12.61 -0.60 -14.00
N THR A 158 -13.55 -0.95 -13.14
CA THR A 158 -14.12 -0.08 -12.13
C THR A 158 -13.97 -0.72 -10.76
N ALA A 159 -13.61 0.08 -9.77
CA ALA A 159 -13.40 -0.40 -8.41
C ALA A 159 -13.84 0.64 -7.38
N LYS A 160 -14.06 0.19 -6.15
CA LYS A 160 -14.23 1.05 -4.99
C LYS A 160 -13.03 0.87 -4.06
N LEU A 161 -12.46 1.97 -3.61
CA LEU A 161 -11.47 2.02 -2.57
C LEU A 161 -12.13 2.49 -1.29
N TYR A 162 -12.13 1.62 -0.29
CA TYR A 162 -12.60 1.92 1.05
C TYR A 162 -11.39 2.29 1.91
N CYS A 163 -11.47 3.41 2.63
CA CYS A 163 -10.41 3.90 3.49
C CYS A 163 -10.94 4.13 4.90
N VAL A 164 -10.16 3.73 5.90
CA VAL A 164 -10.41 3.98 7.32
C VAL A 164 -9.08 4.21 8.02
N GLY A 165 -9.05 5.10 8.98
CA GLY A 165 -7.83 5.35 9.75
C GLY A 165 -8.10 6.19 10.99
N ARG A 166 -7.07 6.28 11.86
CA ARG A 166 -7.17 7.00 13.14
C ARG A 166 -7.29 8.51 12.94
N ASP A 167 -6.64 9.04 11.89
CA ASP A 167 -6.50 10.46 11.63
C ASP A 167 -7.13 10.89 10.30
N ILE A 168 -7.89 9.99 9.65
CA ILE A 168 -8.64 10.26 8.42
C ILE A 168 -10.11 9.90 8.59
N GLU A 169 -10.99 10.64 7.94
CA GLU A 169 -12.40 10.27 7.87
C GLU A 169 -12.57 9.02 7.00
N ASN A 170 -13.57 8.20 7.35
CA ASN A 170 -13.94 7.06 6.54
C ASN A 170 -14.35 7.52 5.15
N ALA A 171 -13.75 6.96 4.12
CA ALA A 171 -14.01 7.35 2.74
C ALA A 171 -14.28 6.13 1.85
N GLU A 172 -15.18 6.33 0.90
CA GLU A 172 -15.44 5.41 -0.21
C GLU A 172 -15.19 6.16 -1.52
N ILE A 173 -14.15 5.75 -2.25
CA ILE A 173 -13.69 6.41 -3.47
C ILE A 173 -13.98 5.53 -4.66
N SER A 174 -14.75 6.04 -5.62
CA SER A 174 -15.01 5.36 -6.90
C SER A 174 -13.83 5.54 -7.84
N LEU A 175 -13.36 4.42 -8.41
CA LEU A 175 -12.18 4.37 -9.27
C LEU A 175 -12.51 3.74 -10.61
N GLN A 176 -11.91 4.28 -11.67
CA GLN A 176 -11.89 3.69 -13.01
C GLN A 176 -10.45 3.50 -13.47
N PHE A 177 -10.15 2.33 -14.05
CA PHE A 177 -8.85 2.07 -14.64
C PHE A 177 -8.74 2.70 -16.03
N ASP A 178 -7.87 3.68 -16.16
CA ASP A 178 -7.52 4.27 -17.46
C ASP A 178 -6.50 3.38 -18.17
N SER A 179 -6.89 2.80 -19.29
CA SER A 179 -6.05 1.87 -20.06
C SER A 179 -4.91 2.57 -20.80
N ASN A 180 -5.04 3.87 -21.10
CA ASN A 180 -4.00 4.63 -21.79
C ASN A 180 -2.91 5.06 -20.79
N LEU A 181 -3.35 5.55 -19.62
CA LEU A 181 -2.46 5.99 -18.55
C LEU A 181 -1.98 4.84 -17.65
N LYS A 182 -2.54 3.63 -17.81
CA LYS A 182 -2.25 2.44 -16.98
C LYS A 182 -2.36 2.71 -15.48
N LYS A 183 -3.32 3.54 -15.08
CA LYS A 183 -3.55 3.90 -13.67
C LYS A 183 -5.03 4.02 -13.32
N TRP A 184 -5.32 3.89 -12.03
CA TRP A 184 -6.64 4.14 -11.49
C TRP A 184 -6.84 5.65 -11.33
N ILE A 185 -7.98 6.15 -11.80
CA ILE A 185 -8.42 7.54 -11.66
C ILE A 185 -9.69 7.60 -10.82
N VAL A 186 -9.83 8.67 -10.04
CA VAL A 186 -11.05 8.94 -9.26
C VAL A 186 -12.16 9.35 -10.20
N THR A 187 -13.37 8.83 -9.98
CA THR A 187 -14.59 9.22 -10.71
C THR A 187 -15.66 9.67 -9.74
N ASP A 188 -16.45 10.65 -10.15
CA ASP A 188 -17.61 11.14 -9.39
C ASP A 188 -18.86 10.27 -9.61
N GLU A 189 -18.82 9.28 -10.50
CA GLU A 189 -19.95 8.42 -10.79
C GLU A 189 -20.16 7.38 -9.68
N PRO A 190 -21.37 7.25 -9.13
CA PRO A 190 -21.71 6.22 -8.15
C PRO A 190 -21.64 4.83 -8.81
N LEU A 191 -20.61 4.08 -8.51
CA LEU A 191 -20.44 2.71 -9.02
C LEU A 191 -21.37 1.77 -8.25
N ASN A 192 -22.31 1.11 -8.97
CA ASN A 192 -23.14 0.05 -8.42
C ASN A 192 -22.33 -1.25 -8.27
N CYS A 193 -21.62 -1.41 -7.15
CA CYS A 193 -20.93 -2.65 -6.81
C CYS A 193 -21.93 -3.69 -6.27
N LYS A 194 -22.64 -4.38 -7.16
CA LYS A 194 -23.61 -5.44 -6.78
C LYS A 194 -22.96 -6.82 -6.57
N ASN A 195 -21.72 -7.03 -7.01
CA ASN A 195 -21.02 -8.31 -6.85
C ASN A 195 -19.82 -8.13 -5.93
N LYS A 196 -19.94 -8.72 -4.72
CA LYS A 196 -18.89 -8.72 -3.68
C LYS A 196 -17.80 -9.78 -3.90
N ASP A 197 -17.80 -10.48 -5.04
CA ASP A 197 -16.99 -11.69 -5.24
C ASP A 197 -15.59 -11.46 -5.82
N ASN A 198 -15.25 -10.22 -6.18
CA ASN A 198 -13.97 -9.90 -6.79
C ASN A 198 -13.17 -8.90 -5.94
N ILE A 199 -12.53 -9.44 -4.93
CA ILE A 199 -11.68 -8.68 -4.03
C ILE A 199 -10.25 -8.77 -4.54
N PHE A 200 -9.62 -7.63 -4.80
CA PHE A 200 -8.29 -7.59 -5.40
C PHE A 200 -7.16 -7.41 -4.40
N LEU A 201 -7.28 -6.47 -3.46
CA LEU A 201 -6.16 -6.11 -2.61
C LEU A 201 -6.62 -5.37 -1.37
N ALA A 202 -6.09 -5.74 -0.20
CA ALA A 202 -6.07 -4.88 0.97
C ALA A 202 -4.68 -4.24 1.09
N ALA A 203 -4.62 -2.94 1.22
CA ALA A 203 -3.41 -2.26 1.62
C ALA A 203 -3.57 -1.80 3.07
N LEU A 204 -2.74 -2.33 3.94
CA LEU A 204 -2.57 -1.86 5.30
C LEU A 204 -1.42 -0.87 5.27
N TYR A 205 -1.63 0.35 5.75
CA TYR A 205 -0.53 1.28 5.85
C TYR A 205 -0.34 1.75 7.29
N VAL A 206 0.92 1.79 7.66
CA VAL A 206 1.38 2.37 8.90
C VAL A 206 1.79 3.80 8.56
N TYR A 207 1.02 4.75 9.06
CA TYR A 207 1.17 6.17 8.72
C TYR A 207 1.68 6.96 9.91
N LEU A 208 2.65 7.83 9.68
CA LEU A 208 3.09 8.82 10.63
C LEU A 208 2.56 10.20 10.30
N LYS A 209 1.91 10.78 11.28
CA LYS A 209 1.11 12.00 11.27
C LYS A 209 1.84 13.30 10.88
N LYS A 210 3.12 13.33 10.61
CA LYS A 210 3.87 14.60 10.55
C LYS A 210 4.16 15.15 9.16
N HIS A 211 3.98 14.43 8.06
CA HIS A 211 4.48 14.90 6.75
C HIS A 211 3.63 14.60 5.51
N ILE A 212 2.43 14.07 5.65
CA ILE A 212 1.47 14.10 4.56
C ILE A 212 0.25 14.84 5.11
N ASP A 213 0.21 16.13 4.87
CA ASP A 213 -1.01 16.90 5.05
C ASP A 213 -2.04 16.38 4.04
N PHE A 214 -2.84 15.40 4.47
CA PHE A 214 -4.17 15.22 3.92
C PHE A 214 -4.97 16.42 4.42
N CYS A 215 -4.76 17.59 3.83
CA CYS A 215 -5.64 18.73 4.02
C CYS A 215 -6.96 18.37 3.34
N GLY A 216 -7.86 17.78 4.10
CA GLY A 216 -9.29 17.86 3.84
C GLY A 216 -9.75 19.26 4.18
N THR A 217 -10.12 20.03 3.19
CA THR A 217 -11.11 21.11 3.27
C THR A 217 -12.16 20.83 2.25
#